data_cc7f7eac5ad001feed6f346ff064b653
#
_entry.id   cc7f7eac5ad001feed6f346ff064b653
#
_cell.length_a   1.000
_cell.length_b   1.000
_cell.length_c   1.000
_cell.angle_alpha   90.00
_cell.angle_beta   90.00
_cell.angle_gamma   90.00
#
_symmetry.space_group_name_H-M   'P 1'
#
loop_
_entity.id
_entity.type
_entity.pdbx_description
1 polymer ?
#
loop_
_entity_poly.entity_id
_entity_poly.type
_entity_poly.pdbx_seq_one_letter_code
_entity_poly.pdbx_strand_id
1 'polypeptide(L)'
;RSEVMQAVFGMTKPSAGTIVLEGQTIAPKSPADAVSAGIVYVPEERGKQGVITGEPIFKNVSLPSLDKTSRSGFLRMAEEFALARTYTERLDLRASSLSQNVSTLSGGNQQKVVIAKWLATLPKVIILDEPTKGIDIGSKAAVHEFMGELVAQGLSVIMVSSELPEVLGMSDSIVVMREGLVVDTLENNNLQPETLVSLAAGIV
;
A
#
# COMPACT_ATOMS: atom_id res chain seq x y z
N ARG A 1 -13.27 -5.12 -5.75
CA ARG A 1 -11.82 -5.36 -5.59
C ARG A 1 -11.33 -4.81 -4.26
N SER A 2 -11.42 -3.51 -4.04
CA SER A 2 -10.97 -2.84 -2.81
C SER A 2 -11.61 -3.40 -1.54
N GLU A 3 -12.90 -3.77 -1.56
CA GLU A 3 -13.60 -4.36 -0.41
C GLU A 3 -12.95 -5.68 0.06
N VAL A 4 -12.47 -6.51 -0.86
CA VAL A 4 -11.74 -7.74 -0.50
C VAL A 4 -10.42 -7.39 0.20
N MET A 5 -9.68 -6.41 -0.31
CA MET A 5 -8.42 -5.96 0.30
C MET A 5 -8.65 -5.32 1.67
N GLN A 6 -9.73 -4.56 1.83
CA GLN A 6 -10.15 -4.01 3.12
C GLN A 6 -10.52 -5.11 4.13
N ALA A 7 -11.14 -6.20 3.67
CA ALA A 7 -11.42 -7.36 4.51
C ALA A 7 -10.12 -8.09 4.93
N VAL A 8 -9.17 -8.26 4.02
CA VAL A 8 -7.85 -8.81 4.33
C VAL A 8 -7.10 -7.95 5.35
N PHE A 9 -7.23 -6.64 5.25
CA PHE A 9 -6.62 -5.68 6.19
C PHE A 9 -7.42 -5.55 7.51
N GLY A 10 -8.55 -6.24 7.67
CA GLY A 10 -9.34 -6.21 8.90
C GLY A 10 -10.19 -4.95 9.09
N MET A 11 -10.43 -4.15 8.03
CA MET A 11 -11.35 -3.00 8.06
C MET A 11 -12.81 -3.44 8.04
N THR A 12 -13.09 -4.55 7.37
CA THR A 12 -14.41 -5.17 7.29
C THR A 12 -14.30 -6.64 7.64
N LYS A 13 -15.36 -7.22 8.20
CA LYS A 13 -15.39 -8.64 8.54
C LYS A 13 -15.79 -9.47 7.30
N PRO A 14 -14.98 -10.44 6.85
CA PRO A 14 -15.37 -11.35 5.78
C PRO A 14 -16.54 -12.25 6.26
N SER A 15 -17.47 -12.57 5.36
CA SER A 15 -18.58 -13.47 5.64
C SER A 15 -18.15 -14.94 5.66
N ALA A 16 -17.14 -15.29 4.86
CA ALA A 16 -16.58 -16.64 4.75
C ALA A 16 -15.16 -16.57 4.15
N GLY A 17 -14.47 -17.70 4.13
CA GLY A 17 -13.15 -17.83 3.57
C GLY A 17 -12.04 -17.83 4.63
N THR A 18 -10.81 -18.05 4.17
CA THR A 18 -9.60 -18.08 5.01
C THR A 18 -8.51 -17.24 4.39
N ILE A 19 -7.72 -16.59 5.24
CA ILE A 19 -6.51 -15.86 4.83
C ILE A 19 -5.32 -16.69 5.31
N VAL A 20 -4.40 -17.00 4.40
CA VAL A 20 -3.19 -17.75 4.70
C VAL A 20 -1.98 -16.87 4.40
N LEU A 21 -1.12 -16.65 5.38
CA LEU A 21 0.14 -15.92 5.24
C LEU A 21 1.29 -16.82 5.67
N GLU A 22 2.25 -17.05 4.78
CA GLU A 22 3.40 -17.94 5.03
C GLU A 22 2.99 -19.33 5.57
N GLY A 23 1.92 -19.89 5.02
CA GLY A 23 1.39 -21.22 5.43
C GLY A 23 0.57 -21.21 6.72
N GLN A 24 0.42 -20.08 7.39
CA GLN A 24 -0.38 -19.95 8.62
C GLN A 24 -1.71 -19.27 8.34
N THR A 25 -2.80 -19.85 8.84
CA THR A 25 -4.12 -19.20 8.78
C THR A 25 -4.16 -18.05 9.78
N ILE A 26 -4.50 -16.87 9.26
CA ILE A 26 -4.69 -15.66 10.06
C ILE A 26 -6.14 -15.17 9.93
N ALA A 27 -6.62 -14.43 10.91
CA ALA A 27 -7.97 -13.85 10.91
C ALA A 27 -7.94 -12.44 11.56
N PRO A 28 -7.40 -11.44 10.86
CA PRO A 28 -7.37 -10.08 11.39
C PRO A 28 -8.78 -9.56 11.66
N LYS A 29 -9.01 -9.07 12.87
CA LYS A 29 -10.31 -8.48 13.29
C LYS A 29 -10.26 -6.96 13.27
N SER A 30 -9.08 -6.41 13.07
CA SER A 30 -8.81 -4.97 13.01
C SER A 30 -7.58 -4.70 12.13
N PRO A 31 -7.40 -3.45 11.64
CA PRO A 31 -6.16 -3.04 11.00
C PRO A 31 -4.91 -3.27 11.85
N ALA A 32 -5.01 -3.11 13.16
CA ALA A 32 -3.88 -3.37 14.08
C ALA A 32 -3.46 -4.84 14.07
N ASP A 33 -4.43 -5.78 14.00
CA ASP A 33 -4.13 -7.21 13.89
C ASP A 33 -3.44 -7.54 12.57
N ALA A 34 -3.89 -6.93 11.46
CA ALA A 34 -3.28 -7.11 10.14
C ALA A 34 -1.84 -6.58 10.12
N VAL A 35 -1.60 -5.38 10.65
CA VAL A 35 -0.26 -4.81 10.79
C VAL A 35 0.64 -5.70 11.64
N SER A 36 0.13 -6.22 12.76
CA SER A 36 0.88 -7.15 13.62
C SER A 36 1.22 -8.47 12.93
N ALA A 37 0.37 -8.93 11.99
CA ALA A 37 0.64 -10.09 11.15
C ALA A 37 1.63 -9.79 10.01
N GLY A 38 1.90 -8.51 9.73
CA GLY A 38 2.79 -8.06 8.65
C GLY A 38 2.07 -7.67 7.37
N ILE A 39 0.76 -7.41 7.39
CA ILE A 39 -0.01 -6.94 6.25
C ILE A 39 -0.34 -5.46 6.44
N VAL A 40 -0.07 -4.65 5.42
CA VAL A 40 -0.39 -3.22 5.41
C VAL A 40 -1.20 -2.84 4.17
N TYR A 41 -1.95 -1.74 4.26
CA TYR A 41 -2.85 -1.30 3.20
C TYR A 41 -2.68 0.20 2.92
N VAL A 42 -2.38 0.51 1.67
CA VAL A 42 -2.31 1.87 1.13
C VAL A 42 -3.63 2.13 0.39
N PRO A 43 -4.49 3.01 0.90
CA PRO A 43 -5.80 3.25 0.31
C PRO A 43 -5.73 4.15 -0.92
N GLU A 44 -6.72 4.07 -1.79
CA GLU A 44 -6.91 4.94 -2.94
C GLU A 44 -7.02 6.43 -2.52
N GLU A 45 -7.88 6.74 -1.54
CA GLU A 45 -8.09 8.10 -1.05
C GLU A 45 -7.06 8.48 0.03
N ARG A 46 -5.79 8.64 -0.36
CA ARG A 46 -4.67 8.93 0.54
C ARG A 46 -4.91 10.10 1.48
N GLY A 47 -5.54 11.18 1.01
CA GLY A 47 -5.79 12.38 1.79
C GLY A 47 -6.82 12.21 2.91
N LYS A 48 -7.76 11.26 2.77
CA LYS A 48 -8.79 10.98 3.76
C LYS A 48 -8.46 9.80 4.67
N GLN A 49 -7.80 8.78 4.11
CA GLN A 49 -7.61 7.49 4.77
C GLN A 49 -6.12 7.15 4.98
N GLY A 50 -5.24 7.75 4.18
CA GLY A 50 -3.83 7.42 4.18
C GLY A 50 -3.00 8.23 5.17
N VAL A 51 -3.29 9.53 5.34
CA VAL A 51 -2.52 10.47 6.17
C VAL A 51 -3.41 11.39 6.99
N ILE A 52 -2.85 11.93 8.06
CA ILE A 52 -3.42 13.05 8.80
C ILE A 52 -2.83 14.33 8.22
N THR A 53 -3.55 14.96 7.30
CA THR A 53 -3.03 16.05 6.46
C THR A 53 -2.56 17.27 7.25
N GLY A 54 -3.18 17.57 8.40
CA GLY A 54 -2.82 18.66 9.31
C GLY A 54 -1.59 18.39 10.18
N GLU A 55 -1.10 17.15 10.21
CA GLU A 55 0.06 16.77 11.02
C GLU A 55 1.35 16.74 10.18
N PRO A 56 2.52 16.93 10.83
CA PRO A 56 3.82 16.83 10.18
C PRO A 56 4.10 15.47 9.56
N ILE A 57 5.02 15.45 8.57
CA ILE A 57 5.48 14.23 7.90
C ILE A 57 5.97 13.20 8.91
N PHE A 58 6.86 13.60 9.85
CA PHE A 58 7.46 12.65 10.79
C PHE A 58 6.41 11.97 11.67
N LYS A 59 5.38 12.69 12.12
CA LYS A 59 4.29 12.10 12.92
C LYS A 59 3.44 11.13 12.10
N ASN A 60 3.15 11.46 10.84
CA ASN A 60 2.44 10.56 9.95
C ASN A 60 3.19 9.24 9.76
N VAL A 61 4.51 9.31 9.55
CA VAL A 61 5.34 8.13 9.32
C VAL A 61 5.49 7.28 10.59
N SER A 62 5.67 7.89 11.75
CA SER A 62 5.85 7.16 13.01
C SER A 62 4.56 6.58 13.58
N LEU A 63 3.39 7.11 13.20
CA LEU A 63 2.10 6.79 13.81
C LEU A 63 1.80 5.29 13.99
N PRO A 64 1.98 4.39 13.01
CA PRO A 64 1.73 2.96 13.22
C PRO A 64 2.87 2.22 13.92
N SER A 65 3.93 2.91 14.32
CA SER A 65 5.14 2.37 14.94
C SER A 65 5.51 3.11 16.24
N LEU A 66 4.51 3.66 16.94
CA LEU A 66 4.73 4.44 18.15
C LEU A 66 5.34 3.62 19.29
N ASP A 67 5.12 2.32 19.31
CA ASP A 67 5.78 1.36 20.18
C ASP A 67 7.31 1.39 20.02
N LYS A 68 7.80 1.56 18.79
CA LYS A 68 9.24 1.65 18.47
C LYS A 68 9.86 3.01 18.85
N THR A 69 9.03 4.05 18.94
CA THR A 69 9.46 5.45 19.20
C THR A 69 9.05 5.95 20.59
N SER A 70 8.54 5.07 21.44
CA SER A 70 8.16 5.37 22.80
C SER A 70 9.00 4.61 23.82
N ARG A 71 9.22 5.24 25.00
CA ARG A 71 9.87 4.61 26.13
C ARG A 71 9.12 4.97 27.42
N SER A 72 8.74 3.96 28.18
CA SER A 72 7.98 4.15 29.44
C SER A 72 6.71 4.99 29.26
N GLY A 73 6.03 4.84 28.12
CA GLY A 73 4.80 5.58 27.80
C GLY A 73 4.99 7.01 27.24
N PHE A 74 6.22 7.47 27.09
CA PHE A 74 6.54 8.79 26.52
C PHE A 74 7.11 8.65 25.12
N LEU A 75 6.55 9.43 24.17
CA LEU A 75 7.06 9.55 22.80
C LEU A 75 8.41 10.28 22.78
N ARG A 76 9.33 9.78 22.01
CA ARG A 76 10.65 10.38 21.83
C ARG A 76 10.75 10.98 20.43
N MET A 77 10.54 12.29 20.36
CA MET A 77 10.52 13.03 19.09
C MET A 77 11.78 12.75 18.23
N ALA A 78 12.94 12.65 18.84
CA ALA A 78 14.18 12.34 18.12
C ALA A 78 14.13 10.97 17.42
N GLU A 79 13.50 9.96 18.04
CA GLU A 79 13.34 8.63 17.46
C GLU A 79 12.28 8.62 16.36
N GLU A 80 11.18 9.39 16.51
CA GLU A 80 10.19 9.59 15.44
C GLU A 80 10.83 10.26 14.21
N PHE A 81 11.65 11.30 14.41
CA PHE A 81 12.38 11.95 13.32
C PHE A 81 13.37 11.01 12.64
N ALA A 82 14.12 10.22 13.41
CA ALA A 82 15.07 9.26 12.86
C ALA A 82 14.37 8.19 12.03
N LEU A 83 13.26 7.62 12.56
CA LEU A 83 12.44 6.65 11.84
C LEU A 83 11.89 7.24 10.54
N ALA A 84 11.28 8.43 10.62
CA ALA A 84 10.73 9.11 9.46
C ALA A 84 11.78 9.43 8.41
N ARG A 85 12.96 9.90 8.81
CA ARG A 85 14.08 10.20 7.92
C ARG A 85 14.48 8.98 7.11
N THR A 86 14.68 7.84 7.77
CA THR A 86 15.08 6.58 7.11
C THR A 86 14.17 6.23 5.95
N TYR A 87 12.86 6.29 6.14
CA TYR A 87 11.92 5.86 5.10
C TYR A 87 11.58 6.95 4.08
N THR A 88 11.66 8.23 4.46
CA THR A 88 11.43 9.34 3.52
C THR A 88 12.63 9.56 2.58
N GLU A 89 13.85 9.39 3.07
CA GLU A 89 15.07 9.43 2.23
C GLU A 89 15.09 8.27 1.23
N ARG A 90 14.74 7.07 1.68
CA ARG A 90 14.64 5.89 0.82
C ARG A 90 13.65 6.06 -0.33
N LEU A 91 12.59 6.84 -0.13
CA LEU A 91 11.55 7.12 -1.12
C LEU A 91 11.84 8.40 -1.96
N ASP A 92 12.98 9.04 -1.79
CA ASP A 92 13.26 10.36 -2.38
C ASP A 92 12.08 11.34 -2.17
N LEU A 93 11.60 11.43 -0.93
CA LEU A 93 10.51 12.34 -0.59
C LEU A 93 11.03 13.79 -0.62
N ARG A 94 10.37 14.63 -1.42
CA ARG A 94 10.74 16.04 -1.56
C ARG A 94 9.91 16.90 -0.61
N ALA A 95 10.56 17.39 0.45
CA ALA A 95 9.97 18.29 1.43
C ALA A 95 11.05 19.24 1.95
N SER A 96 10.64 20.43 2.40
CA SER A 96 11.56 21.41 3.01
C SER A 96 12.05 20.94 4.38
N SER A 97 11.24 20.17 5.10
CA SER A 97 11.54 19.62 6.43
C SER A 97 10.54 18.51 6.75
N LEU A 98 10.94 17.54 7.58
CA LEU A 98 10.02 16.54 8.13
C LEU A 98 8.99 17.12 9.10
N SER A 99 9.18 18.35 9.56
CA SER A 99 8.20 19.12 10.35
C SER A 99 7.14 19.79 9.47
N GLN A 100 7.26 19.73 8.13
CA GLN A 100 6.27 20.26 7.20
C GLN A 100 4.97 19.45 7.28
N ASN A 101 3.82 20.13 7.25
CA ASN A 101 2.53 19.46 7.24
C ASN A 101 2.30 18.76 5.89
N VAL A 102 1.72 17.56 5.96
CA VAL A 102 1.47 16.73 4.76
C VAL A 102 0.53 17.42 3.77
N SER A 103 -0.39 18.28 4.23
CA SER A 103 -1.29 19.06 3.38
C SER A 103 -0.58 19.96 2.36
N THR A 104 0.66 20.37 2.64
CA THR A 104 1.44 21.27 1.77
C THR A 104 2.24 20.54 0.70
N LEU A 105 2.22 19.21 0.70
CA LEU A 105 2.93 18.38 -0.26
C LEU A 105 2.12 18.17 -1.54
N SER A 106 2.83 17.96 -2.66
CA SER A 106 2.20 17.45 -3.88
C SER A 106 1.60 16.06 -3.67
N GLY A 107 0.63 15.67 -4.53
CA GLY A 107 -0.02 14.36 -4.44
C GLY A 107 0.98 13.18 -4.45
N GLY A 108 2.00 13.24 -5.29
CA GLY A 108 3.05 12.20 -5.33
C GLY A 108 3.85 12.13 -4.04
N ASN A 109 4.20 13.27 -3.42
CA ASN A 109 4.89 13.28 -2.13
C ASN A 109 3.97 12.83 -0.98
N GLN A 110 2.67 13.14 -1.02
CA GLN A 110 1.71 12.58 -0.05
C GLN A 110 1.65 11.06 -0.15
N GLN A 111 1.65 10.51 -1.38
CA GLN A 111 1.71 9.05 -1.59
C GLN A 111 2.97 8.44 -0.96
N LYS A 112 4.13 9.07 -1.16
CA LYS A 112 5.38 8.65 -0.53
C LYS A 112 5.31 8.66 1.01
N VAL A 113 4.61 9.63 1.61
CA VAL A 113 4.38 9.64 3.08
C VAL A 113 3.54 8.44 3.52
N VAL A 114 2.45 8.10 2.80
CA VAL A 114 1.63 6.91 3.12
C VAL A 114 2.45 5.64 3.03
N ILE A 115 3.26 5.52 2.00
CA ILE A 115 4.13 4.35 1.81
C ILE A 115 5.20 4.29 2.93
N ALA A 116 5.89 5.41 3.22
CA ALA A 116 6.88 5.50 4.30
C ALA A 116 6.31 5.08 5.64
N LYS A 117 5.09 5.54 5.95
CA LYS A 117 4.33 5.17 7.15
C LYS A 117 4.22 3.67 7.32
N TRP A 118 3.86 2.96 6.26
CA TRP A 118 3.66 1.52 6.32
C TRP A 118 4.96 0.73 6.29
N LEU A 119 5.96 1.18 5.53
CA LEU A 119 7.28 0.55 5.55
C LEU A 119 7.96 0.61 6.92
N ALA A 120 7.70 1.66 7.70
CA ALA A 120 8.23 1.78 9.07
C ALA A 120 7.74 0.66 10.00
N THR A 121 6.65 -0.04 9.66
CA THR A 121 6.18 -1.22 10.40
C THR A 121 6.95 -2.49 10.05
N LEU A 122 7.74 -2.51 8.96
CA LEU A 122 8.44 -3.68 8.41
C LEU A 122 7.47 -4.78 7.95
N PRO A 123 6.58 -4.48 7.00
CA PRO A 123 5.57 -5.43 6.56
C PRO A 123 6.17 -6.57 5.74
N LYS A 124 5.41 -7.67 5.63
CA LYS A 124 5.66 -8.80 4.72
C LYS A 124 4.88 -8.62 3.42
N VAL A 125 3.67 -8.09 3.52
CA VAL A 125 2.75 -7.84 2.41
C VAL A 125 2.29 -6.39 2.44
N ILE A 126 2.40 -5.71 1.31
CA ILE A 126 1.82 -4.39 1.11
C ILE A 126 0.72 -4.45 0.06
N ILE A 127 -0.47 -4.00 0.42
CA ILE A 127 -1.61 -3.86 -0.48
C ILE A 127 -1.64 -2.41 -0.94
N LEU A 128 -1.61 -2.18 -2.25
CA LEU A 128 -1.65 -0.87 -2.88
C LEU A 128 -2.96 -0.75 -3.69
N ASP A 129 -3.88 0.08 -3.21
CA ASP A 129 -5.17 0.28 -3.88
C ASP A 129 -5.11 1.55 -4.74
N GLU A 130 -5.15 1.37 -6.07
CA GLU A 130 -5.03 2.44 -7.08
C GLU A 130 -3.83 3.36 -6.83
N PRO A 131 -2.58 2.83 -6.72
CA PRO A 131 -1.42 3.57 -6.21
C PRO A 131 -1.02 4.76 -7.07
N THR A 132 -1.37 4.76 -8.35
CA THR A 132 -0.99 5.80 -9.32
C THR A 132 -2.16 6.71 -9.70
N LYS A 133 -3.34 6.51 -9.11
CA LYS A 133 -4.52 7.32 -9.43
C LYS A 133 -4.34 8.77 -8.99
N GLY A 134 -4.60 9.68 -9.92
CA GLY A 134 -4.54 11.12 -9.66
C GLY A 134 -3.13 11.67 -9.41
N ILE A 135 -2.09 10.98 -9.91
CA ILE A 135 -0.71 11.49 -9.93
C ILE A 135 -0.23 11.66 -11.38
N ASP A 136 0.75 12.54 -11.57
CA ASP A 136 1.33 12.81 -12.88
C ASP A 136 2.20 11.65 -13.40
N ILE A 137 2.43 11.63 -14.71
CA ILE A 137 3.15 10.53 -15.38
C ILE A 137 4.56 10.30 -14.81
N GLY A 138 5.29 11.36 -14.50
CA GLY A 138 6.62 11.24 -13.92
C GLY A 138 6.61 10.60 -12.53
N SER A 139 5.62 10.97 -11.72
CA SER A 139 5.42 10.39 -10.39
C SER A 139 4.92 8.93 -10.46
N LYS A 140 4.17 8.53 -11.51
CA LYS A 140 3.79 7.12 -11.73
C LYS A 140 5.01 6.23 -11.90
N ALA A 141 5.95 6.62 -12.76
CA ALA A 141 7.17 5.88 -12.99
C ALA A 141 7.96 5.64 -11.69
N ALA A 142 8.07 6.65 -10.85
CA ALA A 142 8.73 6.52 -9.55
C ALA A 142 8.01 5.56 -8.59
N VAL A 143 6.67 5.50 -8.63
CA VAL A 143 5.89 4.52 -7.85
C VAL A 143 6.11 3.10 -8.36
N HIS A 144 6.16 2.90 -9.69
CA HIS A 144 6.43 1.59 -10.29
C HIS A 144 7.84 1.09 -9.96
N GLU A 145 8.86 1.94 -10.14
CA GLU A 145 10.24 1.62 -9.77
C GLU A 145 10.33 1.21 -8.30
N PHE A 146 9.69 1.99 -7.44
CA PHE A 146 9.64 1.70 -6.01
C PHE A 146 8.95 0.35 -5.69
N MET A 147 7.84 0.01 -6.36
CA MET A 147 7.21 -1.31 -6.19
C MET A 147 8.17 -2.44 -6.55
N GLY A 148 8.93 -2.28 -7.66
CA GLY A 148 9.97 -3.23 -8.04
C GLY A 148 11.07 -3.38 -6.98
N GLU A 149 11.50 -2.28 -6.36
CA GLU A 149 12.46 -2.31 -5.25
C GLU A 149 11.93 -3.05 -4.02
N LEU A 150 10.64 -2.89 -3.68
CA LEU A 150 10.02 -3.62 -2.57
C LEU A 150 10.03 -5.12 -2.81
N VAL A 151 9.65 -5.55 -4.01
CA VAL A 151 9.70 -6.97 -4.40
C VAL A 151 11.13 -7.51 -4.37
N ALA A 152 12.11 -6.77 -4.90
CA ALA A 152 13.51 -7.15 -4.85
C ALA A 152 14.06 -7.30 -3.43
N GLN A 153 13.42 -6.67 -2.44
CA GLN A 153 13.76 -6.79 -1.02
C GLN A 153 12.96 -7.90 -0.30
N GLY A 154 12.17 -8.66 -1.04
CA GLY A 154 11.41 -9.80 -0.53
C GLY A 154 10.02 -9.46 0.03
N LEU A 155 9.49 -8.24 -0.19
CA LEU A 155 8.10 -7.93 0.12
C LEU A 155 7.19 -8.50 -0.96
N SER A 156 6.03 -9.01 -0.55
CA SER A 156 4.94 -9.31 -1.48
C SER A 156 4.10 -8.05 -1.70
N VAL A 157 3.85 -7.72 -2.97
CA VAL A 157 3.02 -6.56 -3.34
C VAL A 157 1.71 -7.07 -3.95
N ILE A 158 0.59 -6.63 -3.41
CA ILE A 158 -0.73 -6.82 -4.00
C ILE A 158 -1.20 -5.47 -4.52
N MET A 159 -1.29 -5.35 -5.84
CA MET A 159 -1.75 -4.11 -6.47
C MET A 159 -3.18 -4.27 -6.98
N VAL A 160 -4.04 -3.33 -6.61
CA VAL A 160 -5.35 -3.14 -7.24
C VAL A 160 -5.24 -1.94 -8.17
N SER A 161 -5.50 -2.15 -9.44
CA SER A 161 -5.48 -1.06 -10.44
C SER A 161 -6.61 -1.20 -11.45
N SER A 162 -7.08 -0.08 -11.94
CA SER A 162 -8.00 0.04 -13.09
C SER A 162 -7.27 0.30 -14.40
N GLU A 163 -5.98 0.55 -14.36
CA GLU A 163 -5.16 0.84 -15.53
C GLU A 163 -4.53 -0.44 -16.08
N LEU A 164 -5.01 -0.96 -17.21
CA LEU A 164 -4.49 -2.18 -17.84
C LEU A 164 -2.98 -2.15 -18.10
N PRO A 165 -2.39 -1.05 -18.61
CA PRO A 165 -0.93 -1.02 -18.82
C PRO A 165 -0.14 -1.19 -17.51
N GLU A 166 -0.66 -0.65 -16.40
CA GLU A 166 -0.04 -0.82 -15.08
C GLU A 166 -0.10 -2.28 -14.63
N VAL A 167 -1.29 -2.91 -14.73
CA VAL A 167 -1.48 -4.32 -14.36
C VAL A 167 -0.58 -5.22 -15.18
N LEU A 168 -0.56 -5.06 -16.50
CA LEU A 168 0.27 -5.89 -17.40
C LEU A 168 1.77 -5.65 -17.22
N GLY A 169 2.17 -4.42 -16.92
CA GLY A 169 3.60 -4.07 -16.81
C GLY A 169 4.21 -4.41 -15.47
N MET A 170 3.41 -4.57 -14.41
CA MET A 170 3.91 -4.67 -13.04
C MET A 170 3.61 -5.99 -12.33
N SER A 171 2.69 -6.81 -12.86
CA SER A 171 2.24 -8.02 -12.14
C SER A 171 2.82 -9.29 -12.72
N ASP A 172 3.21 -10.22 -11.84
CA ASP A 172 3.58 -11.59 -12.21
C ASP A 172 2.33 -12.48 -12.39
N SER A 173 1.30 -12.24 -11.57
CA SER A 173 0.02 -12.95 -11.59
C SER A 173 -1.14 -11.96 -11.48
N ILE A 174 -2.21 -12.20 -12.23
CA ILE A 174 -3.34 -11.29 -12.36
C ILE A 174 -4.64 -12.01 -12.00
N VAL A 175 -5.36 -11.46 -11.01
CA VAL A 175 -6.70 -11.90 -10.64
C VAL A 175 -7.73 -10.98 -11.29
N VAL A 176 -8.53 -11.51 -12.22
CA VAL A 176 -9.61 -10.76 -12.86
C VAL A 176 -10.90 -10.91 -12.06
N MET A 177 -11.48 -9.78 -11.68
CA MET A 177 -12.74 -9.74 -10.93
C MET A 177 -13.81 -8.98 -11.70
N ARG A 178 -15.02 -9.55 -11.73
CA ARG A 178 -16.23 -8.96 -12.31
C ARG A 178 -17.40 -9.17 -11.37
N GLU A 179 -18.19 -8.13 -11.09
CA GLU A 179 -19.41 -8.17 -10.27
C GLU A 179 -19.23 -8.87 -8.90
N GLY A 180 -18.06 -8.66 -8.28
CA GLY A 180 -17.73 -9.23 -6.98
C GLY A 180 -17.20 -10.66 -7.00
N LEU A 181 -17.12 -11.29 -8.17
CA LEU A 181 -16.61 -12.67 -8.35
C LEU A 181 -15.23 -12.65 -8.99
N VAL A 182 -14.39 -13.60 -8.62
CA VAL A 182 -13.17 -13.93 -9.35
C VAL A 182 -13.57 -14.66 -10.64
N VAL A 183 -13.23 -14.09 -11.79
CA VAL A 183 -13.50 -14.67 -13.11
C VAL A 183 -12.37 -15.62 -13.51
N ASP A 184 -11.13 -15.18 -13.30
CA ASP A 184 -9.95 -15.96 -13.63
C ASP A 184 -8.73 -15.51 -12.84
N THR A 185 -7.72 -16.38 -12.80
CA THR A 185 -6.40 -16.09 -12.24
C THR A 185 -5.35 -16.53 -13.26
N LEU A 186 -4.57 -15.58 -13.76
CA LEU A 186 -3.68 -15.76 -14.89
C LEU A 186 -2.23 -15.44 -14.49
N GLU A 187 -1.29 -16.28 -14.92
CA GLU A 187 0.13 -15.92 -14.91
C GLU A 187 0.42 -14.94 -16.05
N ASN A 188 1.15 -13.88 -15.75
CA ASN A 188 1.44 -12.82 -16.73
C ASN A 188 2.64 -13.18 -17.62
N ASN A 189 2.47 -14.15 -18.48
CA ASN A 189 3.46 -14.56 -19.48
C ASN A 189 3.16 -13.87 -20.82
N ASN A 190 3.38 -12.54 -20.92
CA ASN A 190 3.06 -11.73 -22.10
C ASN A 190 1.55 -11.74 -22.46
N LEU A 191 0.70 -11.63 -21.46
CA LEU A 191 -0.75 -11.52 -21.65
C LEU A 191 -1.11 -10.30 -22.52
N GLN A 192 -2.05 -10.50 -23.44
CA GLN A 192 -2.55 -9.41 -24.27
C GLN A 192 -3.64 -8.65 -23.53
N PRO A 193 -3.71 -7.31 -23.69
CA PRO A 193 -4.74 -6.48 -23.04
C PRO A 193 -6.16 -6.95 -23.35
N GLU A 194 -6.40 -7.42 -24.57
CA GLU A 194 -7.70 -7.91 -25.04
C GLU A 194 -8.22 -9.09 -24.22
N THR A 195 -7.34 -9.96 -23.76
CA THR A 195 -7.69 -11.12 -22.90
C THR A 195 -8.28 -10.61 -21.58
N LEU A 196 -7.61 -9.65 -20.92
CA LEU A 196 -8.10 -9.09 -19.66
C LEU A 196 -9.41 -8.32 -19.83
N VAL A 197 -9.54 -7.55 -20.93
CA VAL A 197 -10.77 -6.82 -21.25
C VAL A 197 -11.92 -7.79 -21.47
N SER A 198 -11.74 -8.85 -22.27
CA SER A 198 -12.76 -9.85 -22.55
C SER A 198 -13.25 -10.53 -21.28
N LEU A 199 -12.35 -10.96 -20.41
CA LEU A 199 -12.69 -11.57 -19.12
C LEU A 199 -13.44 -10.59 -18.22
N ALA A 200 -12.95 -9.35 -18.09
CA ALA A 200 -13.58 -8.33 -17.26
C ALA A 200 -14.96 -7.90 -17.79
N ALA A 201 -15.16 -7.89 -19.12
CA ALA A 201 -16.44 -7.57 -19.76
C ALA A 201 -17.39 -8.78 -19.83
N GLY A 202 -16.89 -10.00 -19.66
CA GLY A 202 -17.68 -11.23 -19.82
C GLY A 202 -18.00 -11.56 -21.26
N ILE A 203 -17.12 -11.19 -22.16
CA ILE A 203 -17.18 -11.50 -23.59
C ILE A 203 -16.30 -12.74 -23.81
N VAL A 204 -16.74 -13.88 -23.31
CA VAL A 204 -16.07 -15.19 -23.55
C VAL A 204 -17.11 -16.16 -24.07
#